data_73e66495d81469181a3f9b4714892a06
#
_entry.id   73e66495d81469181a3f9b4714892a06
#
_cell.length_a   1.000
_cell.length_b   1.000
_cell.length_c   1.000
_cell.angle_alpha   90.00
_cell.angle_beta   90.00
_cell.angle_gamma   90.00
#
_symmetry.space_group_name_H-M   'P 1'
#
loop_
_entity.id
_entity.type
_entity.pdbx_description
1 polymer ?
#
loop_
_entity_poly.entity_id
_entity_poly.type
_entity_poly.pdbx_seq_one_letter_code
_entity_poly.pdbx_strand_id
1 'polypeptide(L)'
;MTKPTNYLIPTVIEKSADGERAFDIYSRLLNERIIFLGEEVNEHTANSVVAQLLHLAYVDPGADISLYINSPGGSVYDGMAIYDTMNFIKPDVATYGIGLQASMGAFLLSSGAKGKRFCLPHAKVMIHQPSSGTRGKVTDMEIDLKETLEVKEMLAKIMAKNTGQKLSKVKADMERDYWMSPQEAVQYGLVDKVLSKLA
;
A
#
# COMPACT_ATOMS: atom_id res chain seq x y z
N MET A 1 -2.16 -25.30 -10.55
CA MET A 1 -2.77 -25.52 -9.21
C MET A 1 -1.72 -25.18 -8.17
N THR A 2 -1.79 -23.99 -7.60
CA THR A 2 -0.96 -23.59 -6.45
C THR A 2 -1.44 -24.35 -5.23
N LYS A 3 -0.55 -25.09 -4.59
CA LYS A 3 -0.86 -25.76 -3.31
C LYS A 3 -1.19 -24.67 -2.29
N PRO A 4 -2.28 -24.81 -1.49
CA PRO A 4 -2.52 -23.91 -0.40
C PRO A 4 -1.35 -24.02 0.58
N THR A 5 -0.55 -22.97 0.69
CA THR A 5 0.47 -22.86 1.73
C THR A 5 -0.25 -22.53 3.03
N ASN A 6 -0.50 -23.55 3.86
CA ASN A 6 -0.96 -23.34 5.24
C ASN A 6 0.19 -22.69 6.02
N TYR A 7 0.22 -21.35 6.06
CA TYR A 7 1.08 -20.66 7.00
C TYR A 7 0.46 -20.76 8.39
N LEU A 8 1.25 -21.29 9.33
CA LEU A 8 0.86 -21.30 10.74
C LEU A 8 0.95 -19.86 11.24
N ILE A 9 -0.20 -19.23 11.51
CA ILE A 9 -0.24 -17.90 12.11
C ILE A 9 0.02 -18.06 13.61
N PRO A 10 1.08 -17.43 14.17
CA PRO A 10 1.39 -17.53 15.60
C PRO A 10 0.27 -16.97 16.47
N THR A 11 0.00 -17.64 17.59
CA THR A 11 -0.95 -17.19 18.61
C THR A 11 -0.19 -16.56 19.78
N VAL A 12 -0.64 -15.40 20.24
CA VAL A 12 -0.15 -14.70 21.43
C VAL A 12 -1.18 -14.81 22.54
N ILE A 13 -0.76 -15.19 23.73
CA ILE A 13 -1.63 -15.25 24.92
C ILE A 13 -1.31 -14.04 25.80
N GLU A 14 -2.31 -13.19 26.02
CA GLU A 14 -2.22 -12.07 26.96
C GLU A 14 -2.91 -12.44 28.27
N LYS A 15 -2.23 -12.15 29.39
CA LYS A 15 -2.77 -12.29 30.72
C LYS A 15 -3.22 -10.93 31.23
N SER A 16 -4.46 -10.82 31.61
CA SER A 16 -5.05 -9.64 32.26
C SER A 16 -5.70 -10.02 33.59
N ALA A 17 -6.13 -9.02 34.35
CA ALA A 17 -6.89 -9.25 35.59
C ALA A 17 -8.21 -10.03 35.37
N ASP A 18 -8.75 -9.94 34.14
CA ASP A 18 -10.00 -10.59 33.71
C ASP A 18 -9.79 -12.00 33.12
N GLY A 19 -8.55 -12.50 33.10
CA GLY A 19 -8.20 -13.83 32.58
C GLY A 19 -7.20 -13.81 31.43
N GLU A 20 -7.08 -14.97 30.76
CA GLU A 20 -6.20 -15.14 29.58
C GLU A 20 -7.02 -14.99 28.30
N ARG A 21 -6.48 -14.21 27.32
CA ARG A 21 -7.04 -14.06 25.97
C ARG A 21 -6.02 -14.47 24.94
N ALA A 22 -6.43 -15.28 23.98
CA ALA A 22 -5.60 -15.69 22.84
C ALA A 22 -5.95 -14.85 21.61
N PHE A 23 -4.92 -14.29 20.98
CA PHE A 23 -5.03 -13.55 19.71
C PHE A 23 -4.08 -14.19 18.70
N ASP A 24 -4.44 -14.22 17.42
CA ASP A 24 -3.41 -14.35 16.40
C ASP A 24 -2.55 -13.08 16.35
N ILE A 25 -1.32 -13.19 15.81
CA ILE A 25 -0.36 -12.08 15.84
C ILE A 25 -0.87 -10.84 15.10
N TYR A 26 -1.63 -10.99 14.00
CA TYR A 26 -2.16 -9.86 13.25
C TYR A 26 -3.28 -9.15 14.00
N SER A 27 -4.19 -9.90 14.61
CA SER A 27 -5.23 -9.35 15.50
C SER A 27 -4.62 -8.63 16.69
N ARG A 28 -3.51 -9.16 17.23
CA ARG A 28 -2.79 -8.49 18.33
C ARG A 28 -2.17 -7.17 17.88
N LEU A 29 -1.52 -7.15 16.71
CA LEU A 29 -0.93 -5.94 16.15
C LEU A 29 -1.98 -4.91 15.74
N LEU A 30 -3.16 -5.35 15.29
CA LEU A 30 -4.27 -4.46 14.98
C LEU A 30 -4.73 -3.66 16.23
N ASN A 31 -4.69 -4.24 17.41
CA ASN A 31 -4.96 -3.52 18.66
C ASN A 31 -3.96 -2.39 18.92
N GLU A 32 -2.72 -2.50 18.37
CA GLU A 32 -1.71 -1.44 18.40
C GLU A 32 -1.78 -0.52 17.15
N ARG A 33 -2.90 -0.58 16.41
CA ARG A 33 -3.16 0.20 15.20
C ARG A 33 -2.20 -0.08 14.05
N ILE A 34 -1.68 -1.30 13.98
CA ILE A 34 -0.75 -1.77 12.95
C ILE A 34 -1.50 -2.70 12.00
N ILE A 35 -1.44 -2.36 10.70
CA ILE A 35 -1.99 -3.14 9.58
C ILE A 35 -0.83 -3.62 8.70
N PHE A 36 -0.93 -4.85 8.19
CA PHE A 36 0.01 -5.39 7.22
C PHE A 36 -0.63 -5.61 5.85
N LEU A 37 0.02 -5.08 4.81
CA LEU A 37 -0.17 -5.46 3.42
C LEU A 37 1.09 -6.24 3.00
N GLY A 38 1.10 -7.55 3.25
CA GLY A 38 2.26 -8.43 3.09
C GLY A 38 2.25 -9.31 1.84
N GLU A 39 1.32 -9.06 0.90
CA GLU A 39 1.13 -9.87 -0.29
C GLU A 39 0.61 -9.04 -1.47
N GLU A 40 0.21 -9.70 -2.56
CA GLU A 40 -0.35 -9.05 -3.74
C GLU A 40 -1.64 -8.28 -3.40
N VAL A 41 -1.79 -7.09 -4.01
CA VAL A 41 -3.02 -6.30 -3.93
C VAL A 41 -4.09 -6.94 -4.80
N ASN A 42 -5.13 -7.47 -4.18
CA ASN A 42 -6.28 -8.10 -4.80
C ASN A 42 -7.54 -7.81 -3.99
N GLU A 43 -8.70 -8.29 -4.44
CA GLU A 43 -9.98 -8.08 -3.78
C GLU A 43 -9.96 -8.46 -2.28
N HIS A 44 -9.37 -9.61 -1.95
CA HIS A 44 -9.37 -10.10 -0.56
C HIS A 44 -8.47 -9.26 0.34
N THR A 45 -7.25 -8.96 -0.10
CA THR A 45 -6.30 -8.16 0.67
C THR A 45 -6.77 -6.72 0.81
N ALA A 46 -7.33 -6.14 -0.25
CA ALA A 46 -7.86 -4.80 -0.21
C ALA A 46 -9.07 -4.68 0.73
N ASN A 47 -10.05 -5.57 0.62
CA ASN A 47 -11.22 -5.57 1.52
C ASN A 47 -10.81 -5.76 2.99
N SER A 48 -9.78 -6.60 3.26
CA SER A 48 -9.24 -6.78 4.61
C SER A 48 -8.62 -5.49 5.14
N VAL A 49 -7.75 -4.83 4.36
CA VAL A 49 -7.10 -3.57 4.76
C VAL A 49 -8.12 -2.45 4.94
N VAL A 50 -9.08 -2.31 4.02
CA VAL A 50 -10.18 -1.33 4.11
C VAL A 50 -10.99 -1.53 5.39
N ALA A 51 -11.39 -2.77 5.70
CA ALA A 51 -12.15 -3.07 6.93
C ALA A 51 -11.35 -2.71 8.19
N GLN A 52 -10.04 -3.00 8.22
CA GLN A 52 -9.17 -2.65 9.35
C GLN A 52 -9.01 -1.13 9.50
N LEU A 53 -8.82 -0.39 8.40
CA LEU A 53 -8.74 1.07 8.40
C LEU A 53 -10.02 1.70 8.96
N LEU A 54 -11.19 1.26 8.48
CA LEU A 54 -12.49 1.75 8.95
C LEU A 54 -12.73 1.41 10.43
N HIS A 55 -12.39 0.20 10.86
CA HIS A 55 -12.49 -0.20 12.25
C HIS A 55 -11.63 0.69 13.16
N LEU A 56 -10.36 0.88 12.83
CA LEU A 56 -9.44 1.69 13.63
C LEU A 56 -9.84 3.16 13.66
N ALA A 57 -10.34 3.69 12.53
CA ALA A 57 -10.87 5.06 12.47
C ALA A 57 -12.11 5.27 13.34
N TYR A 58 -12.95 4.23 13.47
CA TYR A 58 -14.11 4.26 14.36
C TYR A 58 -13.73 4.16 15.84
N VAL A 59 -12.75 3.30 16.18
CA VAL A 59 -12.32 3.09 17.58
C VAL A 59 -11.65 4.33 18.16
N ASP A 60 -10.74 4.94 17.43
CA ASP A 60 -10.08 6.19 17.81
C ASP A 60 -9.76 7.04 16.58
N PRO A 61 -10.58 8.06 16.31
CA PRO A 61 -10.38 8.94 15.16
C PRO A 61 -9.23 9.95 15.33
N GLY A 62 -8.58 9.99 16.48
CA GLY A 62 -7.49 10.94 16.79
C GLY A 62 -6.10 10.34 16.71
N ALA A 63 -5.99 9.01 16.73
CA ALA A 63 -4.70 8.32 16.71
C ALA A 63 -4.33 7.83 15.31
N ASP A 64 -3.04 7.94 14.95
CA ASP A 64 -2.51 7.47 13.66
C ASP A 64 -2.68 5.96 13.48
N ILE A 65 -2.71 5.54 12.22
CA ILE A 65 -2.71 4.13 11.81
C ILE A 65 -1.38 3.84 11.10
N SER A 66 -0.72 2.73 11.43
CA SER A 66 0.53 2.30 10.81
C SER A 66 0.26 1.19 9.79
N LEU A 67 0.49 1.47 8.50
CA LEU A 67 0.36 0.52 7.41
C LEU A 67 1.74 0.04 6.96
N TYR A 68 2.08 -1.21 7.26
CA TYR A 68 3.31 -1.87 6.81
C TYR A 68 3.09 -2.54 5.47
N ILE A 69 3.96 -2.25 4.49
CA ILE A 69 3.80 -2.68 3.10
C ILE A 69 5.01 -3.50 2.68
N ASN A 70 4.75 -4.76 2.28
CA ASN A 70 5.68 -5.66 1.60
C ASN A 70 4.92 -6.36 0.47
N SER A 71 4.75 -5.65 -0.65
CA SER A 71 3.85 -6.06 -1.71
C SER A 71 4.46 -5.87 -3.09
N PRO A 72 4.31 -6.85 -4.00
CA PRO A 72 4.69 -6.70 -5.40
C PRO A 72 3.74 -5.76 -6.18
N GLY A 73 2.68 -5.27 -5.57
CA GLY A 73 1.59 -4.56 -6.23
C GLY A 73 0.43 -5.50 -6.57
N GLY A 74 -0.30 -5.22 -7.64
CA GLY A 74 -1.45 -6.01 -8.07
C GLY A 74 -2.54 -5.16 -8.70
N SER A 75 -3.80 -5.52 -8.45
CA SER A 75 -4.99 -4.86 -9.02
C SER A 75 -5.04 -3.37 -8.68
N VAL A 76 -5.20 -2.54 -9.72
CA VAL A 76 -5.27 -1.08 -9.56
C VAL A 76 -6.54 -0.68 -8.82
N TYR A 77 -7.69 -1.22 -9.16
CA TYR A 77 -8.96 -0.83 -8.53
C TYR A 77 -9.01 -1.23 -7.05
N ASP A 78 -8.48 -2.40 -6.71
CA ASP A 78 -8.36 -2.85 -5.32
C ASP A 78 -7.39 -1.95 -4.53
N GLY A 79 -6.28 -1.56 -5.15
CA GLY A 79 -5.35 -0.57 -4.57
C GLY A 79 -5.98 0.81 -4.40
N MET A 80 -6.82 1.24 -5.35
CA MET A 80 -7.55 2.51 -5.23
C MET A 80 -8.59 2.47 -4.09
N ALA A 81 -9.23 1.32 -3.82
CA ALA A 81 -10.11 1.18 -2.66
C ALA A 81 -9.38 1.42 -1.34
N ILE A 82 -8.13 0.91 -1.21
CA ILE A 82 -7.28 1.20 -0.04
C ILE A 82 -6.91 2.69 -0.01
N TYR A 83 -6.43 3.25 -1.13
CA TYR A 83 -6.02 4.64 -1.24
C TYR A 83 -7.14 5.62 -0.86
N ASP A 84 -8.31 5.42 -1.43
CA ASP A 84 -9.46 6.28 -1.14
C ASP A 84 -9.88 6.16 0.33
N THR A 85 -9.85 4.96 0.90
CA THR A 85 -10.14 4.76 2.33
C THR A 85 -9.13 5.47 3.21
N MET A 86 -7.81 5.39 2.90
CA MET A 86 -6.77 6.13 3.62
C MET A 86 -7.02 7.64 3.63
N ASN A 87 -7.55 8.19 2.54
CA ASN A 87 -7.87 9.62 2.44
C ASN A 87 -9.25 9.99 3.00
N PHE A 88 -10.17 9.02 3.11
CA PHE A 88 -11.54 9.24 3.59
C PHE A 88 -11.62 9.27 5.11
N ILE A 89 -10.82 8.46 5.80
CA ILE A 89 -10.82 8.38 7.26
C ILE A 89 -10.13 9.60 7.90
N LYS A 90 -10.49 9.90 9.15
CA LYS A 90 -9.92 11.03 9.88
C LYS A 90 -8.49 10.81 10.37
N PRO A 91 -8.10 9.60 10.89
CA PRO A 91 -6.73 9.33 11.28
C PRO A 91 -5.74 9.49 10.14
N ASP A 92 -4.54 10.02 10.43
CA ASP A 92 -3.42 9.93 9.50
C ASP A 92 -2.98 8.46 9.35
N VAL A 93 -2.70 8.04 8.13
CA VAL A 93 -2.11 6.74 7.84
C VAL A 93 -0.62 6.91 7.60
N ALA A 94 0.20 6.45 8.54
CA ALA A 94 1.64 6.34 8.37
C ALA A 94 1.98 5.08 7.57
N THR A 95 2.83 5.17 6.56
CA THR A 95 3.21 4.04 5.71
C THR A 95 4.66 3.64 5.91
N TYR A 96 4.90 2.32 5.98
CA TYR A 96 6.22 1.74 6.26
C TYR A 96 6.56 0.70 5.19
N GLY A 97 7.51 1.03 4.31
CA GLY A 97 8.04 0.10 3.31
C GLY A 97 9.05 -0.87 3.91
N ILE A 98 8.72 -2.15 3.91
CA ILE A 98 9.60 -3.24 4.35
C ILE A 98 9.77 -4.23 3.18
N GLY A 99 10.98 -4.75 2.94
CA GLY A 99 11.23 -5.68 1.83
C GLY A 99 10.97 -5.04 0.47
N LEU A 100 9.86 -5.38 -0.19
CA LEU A 100 9.51 -4.92 -1.54
C LEU A 100 8.25 -4.04 -1.55
N GLN A 101 8.34 -2.90 -2.22
CA GLN A 101 7.18 -2.08 -2.58
C GLN A 101 7.23 -1.83 -4.09
N ALA A 102 6.48 -2.61 -4.84
CA ALA A 102 6.44 -2.48 -6.30
C ALA A 102 5.04 -2.11 -6.79
N SER A 103 4.96 -1.34 -7.90
CA SER A 103 3.68 -1.04 -8.57
C SER A 103 2.66 -0.41 -7.61
N MET A 104 1.49 -1.02 -7.42
CA MET A 104 0.48 -0.55 -6.44
C MET A 104 1.02 -0.52 -5.00
N GLY A 105 1.99 -1.37 -4.64
CA GLY A 105 2.65 -1.30 -3.33
C GLY A 105 3.45 -0.01 -3.13
N ALA A 106 4.17 0.46 -4.15
CA ALA A 106 4.88 1.74 -4.15
C ALA A 106 3.91 2.93 -4.17
N PHE A 107 2.81 2.80 -4.92
CA PHE A 107 1.75 3.80 -4.95
C PHE A 107 1.15 4.00 -3.56
N LEU A 108 0.75 2.93 -2.87
CA LEU A 108 0.20 2.99 -1.53
C LEU A 108 1.23 3.51 -0.50
N LEU A 109 2.51 3.11 -0.62
CA LEU A 109 3.57 3.64 0.22
C LEU A 109 3.67 5.17 0.10
N SER A 110 3.64 5.70 -1.12
CA SER A 110 3.70 7.15 -1.38
C SER A 110 2.46 7.91 -0.90
N SER A 111 1.37 7.19 -0.63
CA SER A 111 0.05 7.75 -0.30
C SER A 111 -0.19 7.92 1.20
N GLY A 112 0.77 7.56 2.04
CA GLY A 112 0.75 7.87 3.48
C GLY A 112 0.72 9.37 3.76
N ALA A 113 0.33 9.75 4.96
CA ALA A 113 0.32 11.13 5.41
C ALA A 113 1.71 11.76 5.28
N LYS A 114 1.77 12.99 4.79
CA LYS A 114 3.04 13.69 4.54
C LYS A 114 3.84 13.85 5.83
N GLY A 115 5.11 13.49 5.78
CA GLY A 115 6.00 13.42 6.95
C GLY A 115 5.95 12.08 7.69
N LYS A 116 5.00 11.18 7.32
CA LYS A 116 4.79 9.87 7.95
C LYS A 116 4.93 8.70 6.97
N ARG A 117 5.75 8.86 5.92
CA ARG A 117 6.04 7.83 4.91
C ARG A 117 7.48 7.37 5.08
N PHE A 118 7.68 6.10 5.36
CA PHE A 118 8.97 5.54 5.78
C PHE A 118 9.37 4.32 4.96
N CYS A 119 10.68 4.11 4.82
CA CYS A 119 11.28 2.86 4.34
C CYS A 119 12.30 2.33 5.33
N LEU A 120 12.46 1.01 5.41
CA LEU A 120 13.60 0.39 6.08
C LEU A 120 14.85 0.41 5.18
N PRO A 121 16.07 0.27 5.76
CA PRO A 121 17.32 0.52 5.03
C PRO A 121 17.60 -0.39 3.83
N HIS A 122 16.99 -1.57 3.78
CA HIS A 122 17.16 -2.56 2.71
C HIS A 122 15.89 -2.80 1.88
N ALA A 123 14.87 -1.96 2.05
CA ALA A 123 13.68 -2.00 1.21
C ALA A 123 14.01 -1.68 -0.25
N LYS A 124 13.16 -2.11 -1.16
CA LYS A 124 13.24 -1.79 -2.58
C LYS A 124 11.91 -1.23 -3.06
N VAL A 125 11.97 -0.09 -3.73
CA VAL A 125 10.77 0.56 -4.27
C VAL A 125 10.84 0.53 -5.79
N MET A 126 9.74 0.19 -6.45
CA MET A 126 9.63 0.19 -7.90
C MET A 126 8.32 0.81 -8.35
N ILE A 127 8.41 1.76 -9.26
CA ILE A 127 7.27 2.36 -9.92
C ILE A 127 7.27 2.03 -11.40
N HIS A 128 6.08 1.82 -11.97
CA HIS A 128 5.86 1.66 -13.39
C HIS A 128 4.40 1.98 -13.76
N GLN A 129 4.13 2.09 -15.05
CA GLN A 129 2.76 2.26 -15.56
C GLN A 129 1.91 1.00 -15.32
N PRO A 130 0.57 1.12 -15.25
CA PRO A 130 -0.30 -0.05 -15.18
C PRO A 130 -0.13 -0.94 -16.42
N SER A 131 -0.16 -2.24 -16.21
CA SER A 131 -0.25 -3.23 -17.29
C SER A 131 -1.71 -3.68 -17.43
N SER A 132 -2.15 -3.83 -18.67
CA SER A 132 -3.48 -4.32 -19.00
C SER A 132 -3.41 -5.27 -20.19
N GLY A 133 -4.42 -6.11 -20.32
CA GLY A 133 -4.62 -6.95 -21.49
C GLY A 133 -6.12 -7.01 -21.80
N THR A 134 -6.48 -6.87 -23.06
CA THR A 134 -7.88 -6.96 -23.50
C THR A 134 -8.05 -7.98 -24.59
N ARG A 135 -9.21 -8.63 -24.65
CA ARG A 135 -9.57 -9.62 -25.63
C ARG A 135 -11.08 -9.58 -25.85
N GLY A 136 -11.49 -9.53 -27.10
CA GLY A 136 -12.93 -9.54 -27.41
C GLY A 136 -13.24 -8.89 -28.76
N LYS A 137 -14.39 -8.26 -28.86
CA LYS A 137 -14.78 -7.47 -30.04
C LYS A 137 -13.95 -6.19 -30.09
N VAL A 138 -13.67 -5.69 -31.30
CA VAL A 138 -12.84 -4.48 -31.50
C VAL A 138 -13.35 -3.30 -30.66
N THR A 139 -14.64 -3.02 -30.71
CA THR A 139 -15.25 -1.91 -29.94
C THR A 139 -15.06 -2.06 -28.42
N ASP A 140 -15.21 -3.29 -27.90
CA ASP A 140 -14.99 -3.55 -26.46
C ASP A 140 -13.53 -3.33 -26.10
N MET A 141 -12.58 -3.75 -26.98
CA MET A 141 -11.15 -3.52 -26.79
C MET A 141 -10.77 -2.04 -26.81
N GLU A 142 -11.43 -1.22 -27.65
CA GLU A 142 -11.23 0.23 -27.67
C GLU A 142 -11.71 0.88 -26.37
N ILE A 143 -12.83 0.43 -25.81
CA ILE A 143 -13.35 0.89 -24.52
C ILE A 143 -12.38 0.55 -23.40
N ASP A 144 -11.89 -0.69 -23.32
CA ASP A 144 -10.94 -1.15 -22.30
C ASP A 144 -9.62 -0.37 -22.40
N LEU A 145 -9.13 -0.11 -23.62
CA LEU A 145 -7.90 0.66 -23.82
C LEU A 145 -8.08 2.10 -23.33
N LYS A 146 -9.21 2.72 -23.63
CA LYS A 146 -9.53 4.09 -23.17
C LYS A 146 -9.50 4.14 -21.64
N GLU A 147 -10.19 3.22 -20.97
CA GLU A 147 -10.20 3.11 -19.51
C GLU A 147 -8.78 2.93 -18.94
N THR A 148 -7.98 2.05 -19.54
CA THR A 148 -6.59 1.84 -19.13
C THR A 148 -5.75 3.12 -19.23
N LEU A 149 -5.95 3.92 -20.29
CA LEU A 149 -5.26 5.20 -20.46
C LEU A 149 -5.70 6.25 -19.43
N GLU A 150 -6.99 6.29 -19.09
CA GLU A 150 -7.52 7.16 -18.04
C GLU A 150 -6.95 6.80 -16.67
N VAL A 151 -6.88 5.50 -16.35
CA VAL A 151 -6.25 4.98 -15.12
C VAL A 151 -4.76 5.32 -15.07
N LYS A 152 -4.01 5.11 -16.17
CA LYS A 152 -2.59 5.50 -16.27
C LYS A 152 -2.39 6.98 -15.95
N GLU A 153 -3.22 7.84 -16.50
CA GLU A 153 -3.16 9.29 -16.28
C GLU A 153 -3.50 9.66 -14.82
N MET A 154 -4.53 9.03 -14.25
CA MET A 154 -4.94 9.24 -12.87
C MET A 154 -3.84 8.85 -11.88
N LEU A 155 -3.25 7.66 -12.01
CA LEU A 155 -2.17 7.19 -11.16
C LEU A 155 -0.94 8.11 -11.23
N ALA A 156 -0.56 8.56 -12.44
CA ALA A 156 0.57 9.47 -12.63
C ALA A 156 0.32 10.84 -11.95
N LYS A 157 -0.91 11.37 -12.02
CA LYS A 157 -1.28 12.62 -11.35
C LYS A 157 -1.21 12.50 -9.82
N ILE A 158 -1.73 11.40 -9.27
CA ILE A 158 -1.68 11.15 -7.82
C ILE A 158 -0.22 10.98 -7.38
N MET A 159 0.57 10.19 -8.11
CA MET A 159 1.99 10.01 -7.81
C MET A 159 2.76 11.34 -7.85
N ALA A 160 2.50 12.19 -8.84
CA ALA A 160 3.11 13.52 -8.94
C ALA A 160 2.73 14.40 -7.74
N LYS A 161 1.47 14.38 -7.32
CA LYS A 161 0.99 15.08 -6.11
C LYS A 161 1.71 14.57 -4.85
N ASN A 162 1.78 13.26 -4.67
CA ASN A 162 2.35 12.66 -3.47
C ASN A 162 3.86 12.89 -3.35
N THR A 163 4.58 12.84 -4.47
CA THR A 163 6.04 12.97 -4.52
C THR A 163 6.53 14.41 -4.67
N GLY A 164 5.68 15.33 -5.12
CA GLY A 164 6.08 16.68 -5.47
C GLY A 164 6.85 16.78 -6.80
N GLN A 165 6.95 15.69 -7.56
CA GLN A 165 7.60 15.68 -8.86
C GLN A 165 6.69 16.29 -9.95
N LYS A 166 7.30 16.80 -11.03
CA LYS A 166 6.55 17.23 -12.21
C LYS A 166 5.85 16.02 -12.85
N LEU A 167 4.59 16.19 -13.26
CA LEU A 167 3.81 15.12 -13.91
C LEU A 167 4.53 14.50 -15.12
N SER A 168 5.20 15.34 -15.93
CA SER A 168 5.98 14.86 -17.10
C SER A 168 7.13 13.93 -16.68
N LYS A 169 7.81 14.24 -15.56
CA LYS A 169 8.87 13.38 -15.01
C LYS A 169 8.30 12.07 -14.52
N VAL A 170 7.23 12.10 -13.73
CA VAL A 170 6.58 10.87 -13.23
C VAL A 170 6.14 9.97 -14.38
N LYS A 171 5.53 10.53 -15.43
CA LYS A 171 5.13 9.76 -16.62
C LYS A 171 6.32 9.12 -17.33
N ALA A 172 7.44 9.85 -17.46
CA ALA A 172 8.65 9.32 -18.08
C ALA A 172 9.28 8.20 -17.24
N ASP A 173 9.36 8.38 -15.92
CA ASP A 173 9.96 7.40 -15.01
C ASP A 173 9.08 6.13 -14.88
N MET A 174 7.75 6.28 -14.93
CA MET A 174 6.81 5.15 -14.89
C MET A 174 6.66 4.41 -16.23
N GLU A 175 7.30 4.86 -17.31
CA GLU A 175 7.16 4.20 -18.62
C GLU A 175 7.75 2.78 -18.62
N ARG A 176 8.77 2.53 -17.80
CA ARG A 176 9.41 1.23 -17.54
C ARG A 176 9.62 1.06 -16.03
N ASP A 177 10.01 -0.14 -15.63
CA ASP A 177 10.34 -0.42 -14.23
C ASP A 177 11.45 0.53 -13.74
N TYR A 178 11.09 1.42 -12.85
CA TYR A 178 12.00 2.38 -12.25
C TYR A 178 12.25 2.01 -10.78
N TRP A 179 13.42 1.40 -10.56
CA TRP A 179 13.81 0.88 -9.25
C TRP A 179 14.56 1.92 -8.43
N MET A 180 14.26 1.97 -7.14
CA MET A 180 14.86 2.89 -6.18
C MET A 180 15.30 2.16 -4.91
N SER A 181 16.48 2.54 -4.40
CA SER A 181 16.86 2.32 -3.02
C SER A 181 16.02 3.20 -2.09
N PRO A 182 16.03 2.97 -0.76
CA PRO A 182 15.30 3.81 0.18
C PRO A 182 15.75 5.28 0.14
N GLN A 183 17.03 5.55 -0.06
CA GLN A 183 17.58 6.90 -0.15
C GLN A 183 17.13 7.60 -1.43
N GLU A 184 17.11 6.89 -2.56
CA GLU A 184 16.57 7.41 -3.83
C GLU A 184 15.06 7.66 -3.72
N ALA A 185 14.31 6.80 -3.02
CA ALA A 185 12.88 7.00 -2.76
C ALA A 185 12.60 8.27 -1.91
N VAL A 186 13.48 8.59 -0.94
CA VAL A 186 13.43 9.86 -0.20
C VAL A 186 13.71 11.05 -1.14
N GLN A 187 14.77 10.97 -1.96
CA GLN A 187 15.12 12.05 -2.90
C GLN A 187 14.03 12.25 -3.96
N TYR A 188 13.36 11.19 -4.35
CA TYR A 188 12.23 11.24 -5.29
C TYR A 188 10.96 11.83 -4.63
N GLY A 189 10.83 11.72 -3.31
CA GLY A 189 9.68 12.18 -2.55
C GLY A 189 8.59 11.11 -2.36
N LEU A 190 8.89 9.85 -2.69
CA LEU A 190 7.99 8.71 -2.43
C LEU A 190 7.81 8.45 -0.95
N VAL A 191 8.89 8.61 -0.19
CA VAL A 191 8.90 8.51 1.27
C VAL A 191 9.57 9.73 1.89
N ASP A 192 9.34 9.95 3.17
CA ASP A 192 9.88 11.11 3.88
C ASP A 192 11.20 10.79 4.58
N LYS A 193 11.42 9.53 5.01
CA LYS A 193 12.61 9.15 5.77
C LYS A 193 12.91 7.66 5.69
N VAL A 194 14.20 7.31 5.78
CA VAL A 194 14.67 5.94 6.04
C VAL A 194 14.81 5.73 7.55
N LEU A 195 14.17 4.69 8.08
CA LEU A 195 14.22 4.35 9.51
C LEU A 195 15.12 3.15 9.72
N SER A 196 16.14 3.29 10.58
CA SER A 196 17.03 2.20 10.98
C SER A 196 16.64 1.51 12.30
N LYS A 197 15.77 2.16 13.07
CA LYS A 197 15.22 1.64 14.35
C LYS A 197 13.78 2.10 14.50
N LEU A 198 12.99 1.30 15.21
CA LEU A 198 11.67 1.71 15.68
C LEU A 198 11.88 2.84 16.71
N ALA A 199 11.10 3.91 16.57
CA ALA A 199 11.17 5.08 17.46
C ALA A 199 10.45 4.79 18.78
#